data_caccd5278732216ef973be8d4a7f2e09
#
_entry.id   caccd5278732216ef973be8d4a7f2e09
#
_cell.length_a   1.000
_cell.length_b   1.000
_cell.length_c   1.000
_cell.angle_alpha   90.00
_cell.angle_beta   90.00
_cell.angle_gamma   90.00
#
_symmetry.space_group_name_H-M   'P 1'
#
loop_
_entity.id
_entity.type
_entity.pdbx_description
1 polymer ?
#
loop_
_entity_poly.entity_id
_entity_poly.type
_entity_poly.pdbx_seq_one_letter_code
_entity_poly.pdbx_strand_id
1 'polypeptide(L)'
;MNAREYCDLVKQKDEELKLLWPDKQIIENNSPLISLLDVGLNLIFEPASKKDYQYLVREEIVEKVGRISKSLDKADKKLIIRSAWRSFDHQKLIWDNKVNYLLEEHPDKPKDEINDLVAHFIAPAEKSMHSTGGAVDGLIYDLKNDCVMDFGTNKGLSIDLNEKCFPYHPDISKTATENRKLLINLFEQEGFVCDNKEYWHFDYGNAVWATKTGQEYAFYDIVKRLTQ
;
A
#
# COMPACT_ATOMS: atom_id res chain seq x y z
N MET A 1 -1.63 18.68 18.39
CA MET A 1 -0.93 17.39 18.54
C MET A 1 0.46 17.54 17.92
N ASN A 2 1.51 17.30 18.66
CA ASN A 2 2.88 17.29 18.14
C ASN A 2 3.20 15.96 17.43
N ALA A 3 4.37 15.87 16.77
CA ALA A 3 4.74 14.69 15.98
C ALA A 3 4.80 13.40 16.82
N ARG A 4 5.36 13.48 18.03
CA ARG A 4 5.46 12.31 18.92
C ARG A 4 4.09 11.80 19.34
N GLU A 5 3.21 12.69 19.81
CA GLU A 5 1.83 12.33 20.20
C GLU A 5 1.07 11.72 19.01
N TYR A 6 1.28 12.24 17.81
CA TYR A 6 0.67 11.69 16.61
C TYR A 6 1.21 10.28 16.28
N CYS A 7 2.52 10.08 16.31
CA CYS A 7 3.12 8.77 16.05
C CYS A 7 2.69 7.72 17.07
N ASP A 8 2.64 8.09 18.36
CA ASP A 8 2.19 7.18 19.42
C ASP A 8 0.72 6.78 19.22
N LEU A 9 -0.15 7.72 18.84
CA LEU A 9 -1.56 7.45 18.52
C LEU A 9 -1.69 6.51 17.29
N VAL A 10 -0.91 6.74 16.23
CA VAL A 10 -0.93 5.91 15.03
C VAL A 10 -0.50 4.48 15.36
N LYS A 11 0.58 4.32 16.13
CA LYS A 11 1.06 3.01 16.58
C LYS A 11 0.03 2.27 17.42
N GLN A 12 -0.61 2.97 18.36
CA GLN A 12 -1.68 2.39 19.17
C GLN A 12 -2.84 1.89 18.29
N LYS A 13 -3.32 2.71 17.35
CA LYS A 13 -4.39 2.31 16.43
C LYS A 13 -3.99 1.14 15.52
N ASP A 14 -2.73 1.10 15.09
CA ASP A 14 -2.22 -0.01 14.29
C ASP A 14 -2.17 -1.32 15.09
N GLU A 15 -1.74 -1.27 16.35
CA GLU A 15 -1.75 -2.44 17.23
C GLU A 15 -3.19 -2.90 17.55
N GLU A 16 -4.12 -1.98 17.80
CA GLU A 16 -5.54 -2.32 17.96
C GLU A 16 -6.11 -3.00 16.70
N LEU A 17 -5.80 -2.46 15.52
CA LEU A 17 -6.20 -3.05 14.24
C LEU A 17 -5.63 -4.46 14.05
N LYS A 18 -4.36 -4.69 14.39
CA LYS A 18 -3.70 -6.00 14.30
C LYS A 18 -4.32 -7.06 15.20
N LEU A 19 -4.97 -6.66 16.26
CA LEU A 19 -5.72 -7.58 17.13
C LEU A 19 -7.10 -7.95 16.55
N LEU A 20 -7.67 -7.11 15.71
CA LEU A 20 -9.06 -7.25 15.24
C LEU A 20 -9.18 -7.90 13.86
N TRP A 21 -8.33 -7.50 12.91
CA TRP A 21 -8.50 -7.96 11.52
C TRP A 21 -8.22 -9.45 11.30
N PRO A 22 -7.34 -10.16 12.06
CA PRO A 22 -7.11 -11.60 11.86
C PRO A 22 -8.35 -12.47 12.12
N ASP A 23 -9.25 -12.01 12.99
CA ASP A 23 -10.49 -12.70 13.35
C ASP A 23 -11.68 -12.29 12.47
N LYS A 24 -11.45 -11.38 11.51
CA LYS A 24 -12.50 -10.94 10.58
C LYS A 24 -12.93 -12.10 9.69
N GLN A 25 -14.23 -12.38 9.67
CA GLN A 25 -14.79 -13.38 8.76
C GLN A 25 -14.49 -13.01 7.31
N ILE A 26 -14.12 -13.98 6.49
CA ILE A 26 -13.91 -13.81 5.06
C ILE A 26 -14.93 -14.68 4.34
N ILE A 27 -15.73 -14.07 3.47
CA ILE A 27 -16.66 -14.75 2.54
C ILE A 27 -16.14 -14.46 1.13
N GLU A 28 -15.21 -15.28 0.67
CA GLU A 28 -14.53 -15.08 -0.64
C GLU A 28 -15.56 -15.06 -1.78
N ASN A 29 -15.52 -13.99 -2.61
CA ASN A 29 -16.43 -13.80 -3.73
C ASN A 29 -15.90 -14.35 -5.06
N ASN A 30 -14.67 -14.89 -5.06
CA ASN A 30 -13.98 -15.46 -6.22
C ASN A 30 -13.78 -14.45 -7.38
N SER A 31 -13.73 -13.15 -7.10
CA SER A 31 -13.43 -12.15 -8.12
C SER A 31 -12.05 -12.44 -8.73
N PRO A 32 -11.92 -12.50 -10.08
CA PRO A 32 -10.65 -12.82 -10.71
C PRO A 32 -9.60 -11.74 -10.50
N LEU A 33 -8.32 -12.12 -10.62
CA LEU A 33 -7.21 -11.18 -10.68
C LEU A 33 -7.00 -10.71 -12.12
N ILE A 34 -7.08 -9.40 -12.35
CA ILE A 34 -6.95 -8.75 -13.65
C ILE A 34 -5.67 -7.90 -13.68
N SER A 35 -4.91 -7.98 -14.76
CA SER A 35 -3.71 -7.17 -14.96
C SER A 35 -4.07 -5.73 -15.34
N LEU A 36 -3.61 -4.78 -14.55
CA LEU A 36 -3.75 -3.35 -14.88
C LEU A 36 -2.97 -2.94 -16.12
N LEU A 37 -1.97 -3.75 -16.56
CA LEU A 37 -1.21 -3.52 -17.81
C LEU A 37 -2.08 -3.72 -19.05
N ASP A 38 -3.10 -4.60 -18.96
CA ASP A 38 -3.85 -5.08 -20.12
C ASP A 38 -5.22 -4.38 -20.30
N VAL A 39 -5.60 -3.49 -19.38
CA VAL A 39 -6.94 -2.87 -19.37
C VAL A 39 -7.00 -1.48 -20.03
N GLY A 40 -5.91 -1.00 -20.61
CA GLY A 40 -5.88 0.26 -21.37
C GLY A 40 -6.09 1.53 -20.54
N LEU A 41 -5.87 1.50 -19.24
CA LEU A 41 -5.94 2.69 -18.38
C LEU A 41 -4.69 3.56 -18.54
N ASN A 42 -4.86 4.89 -18.40
CA ASN A 42 -3.76 5.85 -18.49
C ASN A 42 -2.98 5.90 -17.16
N LEU A 43 -2.15 4.88 -16.91
CA LEU A 43 -1.39 4.69 -15.69
C LEU A 43 0.11 4.75 -15.96
N ILE A 44 0.87 5.06 -14.91
CA ILE A 44 2.32 4.85 -14.87
C ILE A 44 2.57 3.67 -13.94
N PHE A 45 3.47 2.76 -14.31
CA PHE A 45 3.86 1.64 -13.47
C PHE A 45 5.29 1.84 -12.98
N GLU A 46 5.49 1.76 -11.66
CA GLU A 46 6.84 1.74 -11.08
C GLU A 46 7.53 0.45 -11.51
N PRO A 47 8.80 0.50 -12.00
CA PRO A 47 9.52 -0.72 -12.32
C PRO A 47 9.61 -1.64 -11.11
N ALA A 48 9.01 -2.82 -11.19
CA ALA A 48 9.03 -3.79 -10.09
C ALA A 48 10.40 -4.47 -9.98
N SER A 49 10.81 -4.80 -8.75
CA SER A 49 12.02 -5.58 -8.47
C SER A 49 11.94 -7.01 -9.00
N LYS A 50 10.72 -7.53 -9.16
CA LYS A 50 10.48 -8.85 -9.76
C LYS A 50 10.26 -8.69 -11.26
N LYS A 51 11.08 -9.39 -12.06
CA LYS A 51 10.86 -9.53 -13.48
C LYS A 51 9.49 -10.19 -13.73
N ASP A 52 8.75 -9.68 -14.72
CA ASP A 52 7.41 -10.17 -15.09
C ASP A 52 6.31 -9.92 -14.03
N TYR A 53 6.43 -8.85 -13.25
CA TYR A 53 5.39 -8.42 -12.32
C TYR A 53 4.18 -7.83 -13.08
N GLN A 54 2.99 -8.38 -12.85
CA GLN A 54 1.81 -8.13 -13.71
C GLN A 54 0.84 -7.07 -13.17
N TYR A 55 1.09 -6.47 -12.00
CA TYR A 55 0.20 -5.49 -11.36
C TYR A 55 -1.27 -5.94 -11.32
N LEU A 56 -1.50 -7.17 -10.81
CA LEU A 56 -2.81 -7.78 -10.73
C LEU A 56 -3.62 -7.18 -9.58
N VAL A 57 -4.92 -6.95 -9.82
CA VAL A 57 -5.90 -6.56 -8.81
C VAL A 57 -7.17 -7.35 -8.99
N ARG A 58 -8.02 -7.44 -7.96
CA ARG A 58 -9.37 -7.98 -8.11
C ARG A 58 -10.16 -7.16 -9.13
N GLU A 59 -11.02 -7.80 -9.92
CA GLU A 59 -11.72 -7.21 -11.08
C GLU A 59 -12.42 -5.88 -10.75
N GLU A 60 -13.15 -5.79 -9.66
CA GLU A 60 -13.84 -4.56 -9.26
C GLU A 60 -12.88 -3.38 -9.03
N ILE A 61 -11.65 -3.65 -8.62
CA ILE A 61 -10.63 -2.60 -8.39
C ILE A 61 -10.21 -1.94 -9.70
N VAL A 62 -10.26 -2.65 -10.84
CA VAL A 62 -9.93 -2.08 -12.16
C VAL A 62 -10.79 -0.85 -12.45
N GLU A 63 -12.11 -0.93 -12.22
CA GLU A 63 -13.01 0.20 -12.44
C GLU A 63 -12.74 1.35 -11.49
N LYS A 64 -12.47 1.06 -10.21
CA LYS A 64 -12.13 2.06 -9.19
C LYS A 64 -10.85 2.81 -9.55
N VAL A 65 -9.78 2.10 -9.88
CA VAL A 65 -8.52 2.66 -10.38
C VAL A 65 -8.74 3.48 -11.66
N GLY A 66 -9.61 3.00 -12.55
CA GLY A 66 -9.99 3.73 -13.77
C GLY A 66 -10.66 5.07 -13.49
N ARG A 67 -11.54 5.17 -12.47
CA ARG A 67 -12.15 6.44 -12.07
C ARG A 67 -11.16 7.39 -11.42
N ILE A 68 -10.23 6.89 -10.60
CA ILE A 68 -9.12 7.68 -10.04
C ILE A 68 -8.24 8.23 -11.17
N SER A 69 -7.83 7.37 -12.12
CA SER A 69 -7.02 7.77 -13.28
C SER A 69 -7.70 8.89 -14.07
N LYS A 70 -8.99 8.73 -14.42
CA LYS A 70 -9.77 9.76 -15.13
C LYS A 70 -9.87 11.10 -14.38
N SER A 71 -9.93 11.05 -13.05
CA SER A 71 -9.96 12.27 -12.23
C SER A 71 -8.62 13.00 -12.25
N LEU A 72 -7.52 12.27 -12.22
CA LEU A 72 -6.17 12.82 -12.31
C LEU A 72 -5.86 13.36 -13.71
N ASP A 73 -6.29 12.70 -14.79
CA ASP A 73 -6.11 13.16 -16.17
C ASP A 73 -6.69 14.55 -16.40
N LYS A 74 -7.84 14.87 -15.81
CA LYS A 74 -8.45 16.22 -15.88
C LYS A 74 -7.61 17.33 -15.23
N ALA A 75 -6.67 16.95 -14.37
CA ALA A 75 -5.78 17.85 -13.64
C ALA A 75 -4.33 17.80 -14.14
N ASP A 76 -4.09 17.27 -15.34
CA ASP A 76 -2.75 17.05 -15.93
C ASP A 76 -1.84 16.22 -15.00
N LYS A 77 -2.40 15.17 -14.40
CA LYS A 77 -1.71 14.25 -13.51
C LYS A 77 -1.96 12.80 -13.91
N LYS A 78 -1.10 11.89 -13.48
CA LYS A 78 -1.30 10.45 -13.68
C LYS A 78 -1.17 9.71 -12.36
N LEU A 79 -1.95 8.63 -12.22
CA LEU A 79 -1.75 7.67 -11.15
C LEU A 79 -0.54 6.78 -11.47
N ILE A 80 0.36 6.68 -10.50
CA ILE A 80 1.46 5.72 -10.53
C ILE A 80 1.01 4.52 -9.70
N ILE A 81 1.04 3.34 -10.28
CA ILE A 81 0.87 2.07 -9.55
C ILE A 81 2.26 1.55 -9.18
N ARG A 82 2.56 1.52 -7.89
CA ARG A 82 3.82 1.03 -7.35
C ARG A 82 3.80 -0.47 -7.13
N SER A 83 2.67 -0.96 -6.59
CA SER A 83 2.48 -2.36 -6.28
C SER A 83 0.99 -2.70 -6.29
N ALA A 84 0.70 -3.97 -6.56
CA ALA A 84 -0.62 -4.57 -6.53
C ALA A 84 -0.51 -5.98 -5.92
N TRP A 85 -1.18 -7.01 -6.46
CA TRP A 85 -1.08 -8.36 -5.92
C TRP A 85 0.36 -8.88 -5.86
N ARG A 86 0.71 -9.51 -4.75
CA ARG A 86 1.99 -10.20 -4.54
C ARG A 86 1.74 -11.65 -4.16
N SER A 87 2.37 -12.59 -4.88
CA SER A 87 2.40 -14.00 -4.44
C SER A 87 3.16 -14.14 -3.11
N PHE A 88 2.93 -15.21 -2.37
CA PHE A 88 3.68 -15.51 -1.15
C PHE A 88 5.19 -15.53 -1.39
N ASP A 89 5.64 -16.16 -2.48
CA ASP A 89 7.07 -16.23 -2.82
C ASP A 89 7.65 -14.84 -3.09
N HIS A 90 6.89 -13.94 -3.73
CA HIS A 90 7.33 -12.56 -3.95
C HIS A 90 7.38 -11.76 -2.65
N GLN A 91 6.35 -11.85 -1.81
CA GLN A 91 6.33 -11.16 -0.52
C GLN A 91 7.45 -11.65 0.40
N LYS A 92 7.69 -12.97 0.41
CA LYS A 92 8.81 -13.57 1.15
C LYS A 92 10.15 -13.05 0.65
N LEU A 93 10.35 -12.94 -0.66
CA LEU A 93 11.58 -12.38 -1.24
C LEU A 93 11.81 -10.94 -0.78
N ILE A 94 10.77 -10.10 -0.78
CA ILE A 94 10.85 -8.71 -0.30
C ILE A 94 11.26 -8.68 1.18
N TRP A 95 10.64 -9.51 2.01
CA TRP A 95 10.95 -9.66 3.43
C TRP A 95 12.41 -10.09 3.63
N ASP A 96 12.81 -11.20 3.02
CA ASP A 96 14.15 -11.79 3.19
C ASP A 96 15.24 -10.80 2.73
N ASN A 97 15.04 -10.09 1.63
CA ASN A 97 15.97 -9.07 1.14
C ASN A 97 16.14 -7.93 2.15
N LYS A 98 15.04 -7.46 2.77
CA LYS A 98 15.11 -6.39 3.77
C LYS A 98 15.77 -6.87 5.06
N VAL A 99 15.48 -8.09 5.51
CA VAL A 99 16.13 -8.71 6.68
C VAL A 99 17.63 -8.81 6.45
N ASN A 100 18.05 -9.36 5.31
CA ASN A 100 19.48 -9.50 4.98
C ASN A 100 20.20 -8.15 4.93
N TYR A 101 19.58 -7.15 4.27
CA TYR A 101 20.12 -5.78 4.23
C TYR A 101 20.32 -5.20 5.64
N LEU A 102 19.32 -5.33 6.53
CA LEU A 102 19.44 -4.79 7.89
C LEU A 102 20.41 -5.58 8.77
N LEU A 103 20.59 -6.89 8.54
CA LEU A 103 21.63 -7.67 9.22
C LEU A 103 23.06 -7.21 8.83
N GLU A 104 23.27 -6.82 7.57
CA GLU A 104 24.53 -6.26 7.10
C GLU A 104 24.81 -4.86 7.71
N GLU A 105 23.77 -4.01 7.79
CA GLU A 105 23.86 -2.66 8.39
C GLU A 105 24.01 -2.70 9.93
N HIS A 106 23.49 -3.73 10.58
CA HIS A 106 23.46 -3.87 12.04
C HIS A 106 23.95 -5.26 12.49
N PRO A 107 25.23 -5.60 12.29
CA PRO A 107 25.75 -6.95 12.54
C PRO A 107 25.69 -7.38 14.02
N ASP A 108 25.58 -6.42 14.93
CA ASP A 108 25.50 -6.68 16.38
C ASP A 108 24.09 -6.93 16.89
N LYS A 109 23.05 -6.75 16.04
CA LYS A 109 21.66 -6.95 16.45
C LYS A 109 21.22 -8.42 16.29
N PRO A 110 20.47 -8.97 17.27
CA PRO A 110 19.83 -10.27 17.11
C PRO A 110 18.85 -10.29 15.92
N LYS A 111 18.75 -11.44 15.25
CA LYS A 111 17.84 -11.60 14.09
C LYS A 111 16.40 -11.27 14.42
N ASP A 112 15.93 -11.60 15.64
CA ASP A 112 14.55 -11.31 16.05
C ASP A 112 14.29 -9.80 16.12
N GLU A 113 15.24 -9.02 16.66
CA GLU A 113 15.14 -7.55 16.64
C GLU A 113 15.11 -6.99 15.20
N ILE A 114 15.88 -7.57 14.28
CA ILE A 114 15.84 -7.20 12.87
C ILE A 114 14.49 -7.56 12.25
N ASN A 115 13.93 -8.73 12.55
CA ASN A 115 12.60 -9.11 12.07
C ASN A 115 11.51 -8.14 12.56
N ASP A 116 11.59 -7.69 13.80
CA ASP A 116 10.65 -6.70 14.36
C ASP A 116 10.79 -5.35 13.65
N LEU A 117 12.01 -4.92 13.32
CA LEU A 117 12.24 -3.70 12.53
C LEU A 117 11.65 -3.81 11.12
N VAL A 118 11.82 -4.95 10.47
CA VAL A 118 11.24 -5.21 9.13
C VAL A 118 9.72 -5.21 9.20
N ALA A 119 9.12 -5.88 10.20
CA ALA A 119 7.69 -5.97 10.40
C ALA A 119 6.98 -4.62 10.59
N HIS A 120 7.74 -3.56 10.83
CA HIS A 120 7.20 -2.19 10.95
C HIS A 120 6.62 -1.68 9.63
N PHE A 121 7.22 -2.06 8.48
CA PHE A 121 6.84 -1.58 7.15
C PHE A 121 6.62 -2.70 6.12
N ILE A 122 7.05 -3.92 6.40
CA ILE A 122 6.88 -5.05 5.47
C ILE A 122 6.18 -6.17 6.21
N ALA A 123 4.96 -6.49 5.79
CA ALA A 123 4.22 -7.59 6.38
C ALA A 123 4.84 -8.96 5.99
N PRO A 124 4.87 -9.95 6.90
CA PRO A 124 5.13 -11.34 6.51
C PRO A 124 4.15 -11.81 5.45
N ALA A 125 4.55 -12.81 4.64
CA ALA A 125 3.77 -13.26 3.48
C ALA A 125 2.32 -13.65 3.84
N GLU A 126 2.13 -14.27 5.00
CA GLU A 126 0.83 -14.74 5.49
C GLU A 126 -0.08 -13.60 5.97
N LYS A 127 0.46 -12.40 6.16
CA LYS A 127 -0.24 -11.22 6.68
C LYS A 127 -0.31 -10.07 5.70
N SER A 128 0.25 -10.22 4.49
CA SER A 128 0.26 -9.16 3.50
C SER A 128 -1.08 -9.03 2.80
N MET A 129 -1.71 -7.86 2.90
CA MET A 129 -2.97 -7.57 2.19
C MET A 129 -2.78 -7.52 0.67
N HIS A 130 -1.57 -7.27 0.18
CA HIS A 130 -1.27 -7.42 -1.26
C HIS A 130 -1.56 -8.83 -1.78
N SER A 131 -1.40 -9.87 -0.94
CA SER A 131 -1.69 -11.24 -1.36
C SER A 131 -3.17 -11.53 -1.59
N THR A 132 -4.08 -10.62 -1.22
CA THR A 132 -5.51 -10.75 -1.53
C THR A 132 -5.89 -10.25 -2.92
N GLY A 133 -5.03 -9.43 -3.55
CA GLY A 133 -5.36 -8.64 -4.75
C GLY A 133 -6.25 -7.44 -4.47
N GLY A 134 -6.56 -7.20 -3.18
CA GLY A 134 -7.36 -6.08 -2.69
C GLY A 134 -6.53 -4.88 -2.21
N ALA A 135 -5.20 -4.90 -2.33
CA ALA A 135 -4.34 -3.82 -1.94
C ALA A 135 -3.60 -3.21 -3.13
N VAL A 136 -3.46 -1.88 -3.13
CA VAL A 136 -2.76 -1.10 -4.17
C VAL A 136 -1.86 -0.07 -3.51
N ASP A 137 -0.61 0.00 -3.94
CA ASP A 137 0.30 1.10 -3.62
C ASP A 137 0.30 2.12 -4.75
N GLY A 138 0.00 3.39 -4.43
CA GLY A 138 -0.10 4.44 -5.42
C GLY A 138 0.64 5.72 -5.08
N LEU A 139 1.11 6.44 -6.12
CA LEU A 139 1.59 7.82 -6.06
C LEU A 139 0.98 8.62 -7.22
N ILE A 140 1.25 9.93 -7.27
CA ILE A 140 0.79 10.80 -8.35
C ILE A 140 2.00 11.41 -9.07
N TYR A 141 1.95 11.38 -10.40
CA TYR A 141 2.86 12.07 -11.29
C TYR A 141 2.24 13.38 -11.79
N ASP A 142 2.98 14.46 -11.73
CA ASP A 142 2.59 15.77 -12.27
C ASP A 142 3.16 15.94 -13.69
N LEU A 143 2.28 15.94 -14.70
CA LEU A 143 2.68 16.07 -16.10
C LEU A 143 3.22 17.45 -16.45
N LYS A 144 2.81 18.50 -15.72
CA LYS A 144 3.29 19.87 -15.96
C LYS A 144 4.72 20.06 -15.48
N ASN A 145 5.04 19.48 -14.34
CA ASN A 145 6.35 19.59 -13.72
C ASN A 145 7.27 18.42 -14.07
N ASP A 146 6.78 17.44 -14.83
CA ASP A 146 7.48 16.23 -15.27
C ASP A 146 8.16 15.48 -14.12
N CYS A 147 7.45 15.29 -13.01
CA CYS A 147 7.98 14.63 -11.81
C CYS A 147 6.91 13.96 -10.96
N VAL A 148 7.33 13.01 -10.13
CA VAL A 148 6.51 12.48 -9.04
C VAL A 148 6.26 13.60 -8.03
N MET A 149 5.00 13.79 -7.61
CA MET A 149 4.65 14.81 -6.62
C MET A 149 5.40 14.57 -5.30
N ASP A 150 5.71 15.66 -4.59
CA ASP A 150 6.36 15.58 -3.27
C ASP A 150 5.35 15.11 -2.21
N PHE A 151 5.61 13.97 -1.59
CA PHE A 151 4.86 13.42 -0.47
C PHE A 151 5.62 13.49 0.86
N GLY A 152 6.78 14.18 0.89
CA GLY A 152 7.56 14.48 2.10
C GLY A 152 8.58 13.42 2.50
N THR A 153 8.48 12.19 1.99
CA THR A 153 9.45 11.11 2.24
C THR A 153 9.93 10.44 0.96
N ASN A 154 9.51 10.95 -0.20
CA ASN A 154 9.91 10.37 -1.49
C ASN A 154 10.95 11.25 -2.22
N LYS A 155 11.83 10.58 -2.95
CA LYS A 155 12.68 11.17 -4.00
C LYS A 155 12.34 10.45 -5.31
N GLY A 156 11.48 11.08 -6.14
CA GLY A 156 10.86 10.38 -7.25
C GLY A 156 10.03 9.20 -6.74
N LEU A 157 10.27 8.01 -7.26
CA LEU A 157 9.59 6.76 -6.85
C LEU A 157 10.16 6.15 -5.56
N SER A 158 11.38 6.47 -5.17
CA SER A 158 11.98 5.94 -3.92
C SER A 158 11.35 6.59 -2.69
N ILE A 159 11.04 5.80 -1.68
CA ILE A 159 10.49 6.26 -0.39
C ILE A 159 11.45 5.93 0.73
N ASP A 160 11.78 6.95 1.53
CA ASP A 160 12.55 6.81 2.77
C ASP A 160 11.60 6.37 3.89
N LEU A 161 11.66 5.09 4.26
CA LEU A 161 10.76 4.46 5.22
C LEU A 161 11.09 4.91 6.66
N ASN A 162 10.24 5.75 7.21
CA ASN A 162 10.30 6.23 8.60
C ASN A 162 8.91 6.69 9.06
N GLU A 163 8.77 7.13 10.31
CA GLU A 163 7.47 7.57 10.86
C GLU A 163 6.81 8.72 10.09
N LYS A 164 7.59 9.52 9.33
CA LYS A 164 7.00 10.55 8.45
C LYS A 164 6.21 9.96 7.29
N CYS A 165 6.26 8.64 7.06
CA CYS A 165 5.39 7.94 6.13
C CYS A 165 3.93 7.84 6.61
N PHE A 166 3.66 8.04 7.90
CA PHE A 166 2.29 8.04 8.42
C PHE A 166 1.46 9.14 7.74
N PRO A 167 0.23 8.84 7.28
CA PRO A 167 -0.53 9.68 6.33
C PRO A 167 -0.59 11.17 6.65
N TYR A 168 -0.81 11.51 7.92
CA TYR A 168 -1.02 12.91 8.37
C TYR A 168 0.08 13.38 9.34
N HIS A 169 1.32 12.91 9.15
CA HIS A 169 2.44 13.30 10.01
C HIS A 169 2.63 14.83 10.00
N PRO A 170 2.71 15.50 11.17
CA PRO A 170 2.73 16.97 11.25
C PRO A 170 4.04 17.60 10.75
N ASP A 171 5.16 16.86 10.77
CA ASP A 171 6.48 17.39 10.40
C ASP A 171 6.85 17.14 8.93
N ILE A 172 5.85 17.14 8.03
CA ILE A 172 6.07 17.20 6.59
C ILE A 172 5.70 18.58 6.06
N SER A 173 6.15 18.92 4.85
CA SER A 173 5.84 20.20 4.22
C SER A 173 4.33 20.36 4.01
N LYS A 174 3.85 21.61 3.93
CA LYS A 174 2.45 21.90 3.57
C LYS A 174 2.10 21.28 2.21
N THR A 175 3.00 21.39 1.23
CA THR A 175 2.83 20.79 -0.09
C THR A 175 2.67 19.27 0.00
N ALA A 176 3.53 18.59 0.76
CA ALA A 176 3.42 17.14 0.96
C ALA A 176 2.10 16.75 1.64
N THR A 177 1.65 17.55 2.62
CA THR A 177 0.36 17.34 3.29
C THR A 177 -0.81 17.45 2.32
N GLU A 178 -0.81 18.46 1.44
CA GLU A 178 -1.86 18.65 0.44
C GLU A 178 -1.85 17.54 -0.62
N ASN A 179 -0.66 17.11 -1.06
CA ASN A 179 -0.49 16.01 -2.01
C ASN A 179 -0.96 14.67 -1.44
N ARG A 180 -0.67 14.38 -0.17
CA ARG A 180 -1.19 13.18 0.51
C ARG A 180 -2.71 13.22 0.64
N LYS A 181 -3.28 14.36 1.03
CA LYS A 181 -4.73 14.52 1.09
C LYS A 181 -5.39 14.29 -0.26
N LEU A 182 -4.79 14.80 -1.35
CA LEU A 182 -5.30 14.54 -2.69
C LEU A 182 -5.30 13.04 -3.00
N LEU A 183 -4.17 12.36 -2.80
CA LEU A 183 -4.02 10.93 -3.07
C LEU A 183 -5.03 10.11 -2.24
N ILE A 184 -5.06 10.33 -0.92
CA ILE A 184 -5.92 9.61 0.02
C ILE A 184 -7.40 9.82 -0.34
N ASN A 185 -7.83 11.07 -0.55
CA ASN A 185 -9.22 11.38 -0.90
C ASN A 185 -9.66 10.69 -2.20
N LEU A 186 -8.79 10.60 -3.21
CA LEU A 186 -9.12 9.91 -4.46
C LEU A 186 -9.40 8.43 -4.25
N PHE A 187 -8.62 7.75 -3.43
CA PHE A 187 -8.84 6.34 -3.11
C PHE A 187 -10.03 6.16 -2.16
N GLU A 188 -10.20 7.00 -1.14
CA GLU A 188 -11.33 6.92 -0.21
C GLU A 188 -12.67 7.18 -0.91
N GLN A 189 -12.75 8.07 -1.90
CA GLN A 189 -13.95 8.29 -2.72
C GLN A 189 -14.36 7.03 -3.49
N GLU A 190 -13.40 6.15 -3.80
CA GLU A 190 -13.66 4.85 -4.43
C GLU A 190 -13.87 3.72 -3.40
N GLY A 191 -13.94 4.05 -2.10
CA GLY A 191 -14.23 3.13 -1.02
C GLY A 191 -13.03 2.36 -0.49
N PHE A 192 -11.81 2.71 -0.87
CA PHE A 192 -10.61 2.19 -0.25
C PHE A 192 -10.40 2.78 1.15
N VAL A 193 -9.55 2.15 1.95
CA VAL A 193 -9.02 2.72 3.19
C VAL A 193 -7.51 2.85 3.10
N CYS A 194 -6.99 4.01 3.52
CA CYS A 194 -5.54 4.22 3.60
C CYS A 194 -4.96 3.45 4.79
N ASP A 195 -3.77 2.90 4.66
CA ASP A 195 -3.02 2.29 5.77
C ASP A 195 -2.69 3.33 6.86
N ASN A 196 -2.49 2.87 8.10
CA ASN A 196 -2.20 3.75 9.23
C ASN A 196 -0.79 4.32 9.19
N LYS A 197 0.18 3.59 8.58
CA LYS A 197 1.61 3.90 8.59
C LYS A 197 2.18 4.26 7.22
N GLU A 198 1.42 3.97 6.14
CA GLU A 198 1.87 4.13 4.76
C GLU A 198 0.87 4.95 3.94
N TYR A 199 1.17 6.22 3.66
CA TYR A 199 0.27 7.12 2.92
C TYR A 199 -0.01 6.67 1.47
N TRP A 200 0.78 5.74 0.93
CA TRP A 200 0.65 5.21 -0.43
C TRP A 200 -0.13 3.90 -0.52
N HIS A 201 -0.38 3.21 0.62
CA HIS A 201 -1.03 1.90 0.67
C HIS A 201 -2.52 2.01 0.91
N PHE A 202 -3.31 1.35 0.06
CA PHE A 202 -4.77 1.40 0.07
C PHE A 202 -5.36 0.00 0.00
N ASP A 203 -6.22 -0.34 0.95
CA ASP A 203 -6.93 -1.61 1.04
C ASP A 203 -8.38 -1.48 0.60
N TYR A 204 -8.89 -2.52 -0.09
CA TYR A 204 -10.29 -2.68 -0.45
C TYR A 204 -10.69 -4.16 -0.39
N GLY A 205 -11.84 -4.46 0.23
CA GLY A 205 -12.45 -5.79 0.25
C GLY A 205 -11.77 -6.87 1.10
N ASN A 206 -10.55 -6.62 1.59
CA ASN A 206 -9.80 -7.53 2.46
C ASN A 206 -10.15 -7.35 3.95
N ALA A 207 -9.53 -8.14 4.83
CA ALA A 207 -9.84 -8.14 6.26
C ALA A 207 -9.53 -6.80 6.96
N VAL A 208 -8.44 -6.10 6.56
CA VAL A 208 -8.09 -4.77 7.08
C VAL A 208 -9.15 -3.75 6.69
N TRP A 209 -9.56 -3.74 5.42
CA TRP A 209 -10.64 -2.87 4.94
C TRP A 209 -11.96 -3.12 5.68
N ALA A 210 -12.36 -4.38 5.81
CA ALA A 210 -13.61 -4.73 6.49
C ALA A 210 -13.60 -4.30 7.97
N THR A 211 -12.46 -4.42 8.64
CA THR A 211 -12.28 -3.98 10.02
C THR A 211 -12.37 -2.46 10.15
N LYS A 212 -11.64 -1.72 9.30
CA LYS A 212 -11.62 -0.25 9.33
C LYS A 212 -12.98 0.38 8.96
N THR A 213 -13.73 -0.26 8.07
CA THR A 213 -15.05 0.23 7.62
C THR A 213 -16.23 -0.30 8.44
N GLY A 214 -15.98 -1.17 9.43
CA GLY A 214 -17.03 -1.78 10.25
C GLY A 214 -17.91 -2.78 9.50
N GLN A 215 -17.45 -3.32 8.37
CA GLN A 215 -18.16 -4.35 7.64
C GLN A 215 -18.20 -5.65 8.44
N GLU A 216 -19.26 -6.45 8.27
CA GLU A 216 -19.41 -7.73 8.96
C GLU A 216 -18.34 -8.73 8.51
N TYR A 217 -18.04 -8.77 7.21
CA TYR A 217 -17.07 -9.67 6.60
C TYR A 217 -16.23 -9.00 5.51
N ALA A 218 -15.07 -9.56 5.24
CA ALA A 218 -14.28 -9.29 4.04
C ALA A 218 -14.70 -10.23 2.91
N PHE A 219 -14.45 -9.85 1.66
CA PHE A 219 -14.81 -10.65 0.49
C PHE A 219 -13.65 -10.97 -0.44
N TYR A 220 -12.43 -10.59 -0.06
CA TYR A 220 -11.18 -10.98 -0.74
C TYR A 220 -10.25 -11.70 0.24
N ASP A 221 -10.08 -13.01 0.00
CA ASP A 221 -9.12 -13.84 0.71
C ASP A 221 -7.76 -13.86 0.00
N ILE A 222 -6.76 -14.41 0.67
CA ILE A 222 -5.39 -14.54 0.17
C ILE A 222 -5.34 -15.46 -1.05
N VAL A 223 -4.78 -14.97 -2.16
CA VAL A 223 -4.43 -15.75 -3.34
C VAL A 223 -2.94 -16.05 -3.31
N LYS A 224 -2.58 -17.25 -2.87
CA LYS A 224 -1.17 -17.65 -2.67
C LYS A 224 -0.40 -17.76 -3.98
N ARG A 225 -1.05 -18.28 -5.03
CA ARG A 225 -0.52 -18.53 -6.37
C ARG A 225 -1.62 -18.34 -7.41
N LEU A 226 -1.24 -17.93 -8.61
CA LEU A 226 -2.16 -17.98 -9.75
C LEU A 226 -2.42 -19.45 -10.09
N THR A 227 -3.68 -19.82 -10.21
CA THR A 227 -4.07 -21.09 -10.86
C THR A 227 -3.91 -20.90 -12.37
N GLN A 228 -3.14 -21.79 -13.00
CA GLN A 228 -3.00 -21.86 -14.45
C GLN A 228 -4.33 -22.22 -15.11
#